data_a05d38418636108c129228d06e557494
#
_entry.id   a05d38418636108c129228d06e557494
#
_cell.length_a   1.000
_cell.length_b   1.000
_cell.length_c   1.000
_cell.angle_alpha   90.00
_cell.angle_beta   90.00
_cell.angle_gamma   90.00
#
_symmetry.space_group_name_H-M   'P 1'
#
loop_
_entity.id
_entity.type
_entity.pdbx_description
1 polymer ?
#
loop_
_entity_poly.entity_id
_entity_poly.type
_entity_poly.pdbx_seq_one_letter_code
_entity_poly.pdbx_strand_id
1 'polypeptide(L)'
;MEDQGKRHIAKGKRQKSRRRAFFLFIFLAPALAAQTGSTYFLIVGGLGGEPDYEQRFASYAGDLEKIGKALAGDPEKVIGLAGKAATREAIQGAFEKVATRASAADALAVFLVGHGSFDANTYKFNIPGPDLTGEELKKLMDRVPAGRQLLVAATSSSGGCTELLARDGRVVVTATKNGTERNATVFARYWVEALRDPAADTDKNESISALEAFRYAEEKVKRFYTDQKRLATEHPRMEGKLAGSFVLARLGTAAEAATDPAKRKLLAERESIEQQIDALKYRKSAVPTAEYKKELERLLLELARVQDAIEAASGK
;
A
#
# COMPACT_ATOMS: atom_id res chain seq x y z
N MET A 1 38.22 8.16 -98.92
CA MET A 1 38.48 8.82 -97.63
C MET A 1 37.54 8.18 -96.67
N GLU A 2 38.00 7.06 -96.13
CA GLU A 2 38.54 6.85 -94.79
C GLU A 2 37.55 7.36 -93.77
N ASP A 3 36.87 6.43 -93.05
CA ASP A 3 37.28 6.28 -91.67
C ASP A 3 36.76 4.97 -91.08
N GLN A 4 37.56 4.54 -90.12
CA GLN A 4 37.63 3.21 -89.53
C GLN A 4 36.62 2.96 -88.45
N GLY A 5 36.09 1.76 -88.44
CA GLY A 5 35.33 1.23 -87.32
C GLY A 5 36.19 0.87 -86.12
N LYS A 6 35.68 1.20 -84.94
CA LYS A 6 36.15 0.62 -83.67
C LYS A 6 35.08 -0.18 -82.98
N ARG A 7 35.31 -1.48 -82.94
CA ARG A 7 34.50 -2.46 -82.14
C ARG A 7 34.74 -2.22 -80.67
N HIS A 8 33.69 -1.93 -79.91
CA HIS A 8 33.72 -1.94 -78.43
C HIS A 8 33.20 -3.30 -77.93
N ILE A 9 34.08 -3.99 -77.24
CA ILE A 9 33.83 -5.26 -76.54
C ILE A 9 33.11 -4.92 -75.23
N ALA A 10 31.90 -5.39 -75.09
CA ALA A 10 31.13 -5.27 -73.80
C ALA A 10 31.65 -6.26 -72.77
N LYS A 11 32.27 -5.77 -71.69
CA LYS A 11 32.64 -6.56 -70.52
C LYS A 11 31.42 -6.74 -69.61
N GLY A 12 30.92 -7.97 -69.54
CA GLY A 12 29.88 -8.35 -68.60
C GLY A 12 30.32 -8.20 -67.13
N LYS A 13 29.69 -7.31 -66.39
CA LYS A 13 29.85 -7.23 -64.93
C LYS A 13 28.96 -8.29 -64.28
N ARG A 14 29.57 -9.34 -63.73
CA ARG A 14 28.92 -10.29 -62.82
C ARG A 14 28.50 -9.55 -61.56
N GLN A 15 27.21 -9.37 -61.35
CA GLN A 15 26.60 -8.83 -60.14
C GLN A 15 26.59 -9.94 -59.07
N LYS A 16 27.49 -9.88 -58.09
CA LYS A 16 27.48 -10.76 -56.91
C LYS A 16 26.34 -10.32 -55.99
N SER A 17 25.26 -11.07 -55.99
CA SER A 17 24.17 -10.93 -55.05
C SER A 17 24.70 -11.29 -53.63
N ARG A 18 24.94 -10.27 -52.82
CA ARG A 18 25.18 -10.45 -51.37
C ARG A 18 23.85 -10.70 -50.71
N ARG A 19 23.52 -11.97 -50.43
CA ARG A 19 22.46 -12.38 -49.51
C ARG A 19 22.86 -11.87 -48.14
N ARG A 20 22.24 -10.77 -47.68
CA ARG A 20 22.28 -10.35 -46.26
C ARG A 20 21.42 -11.32 -45.47
N ALA A 21 22.05 -12.22 -44.72
CA ALA A 21 21.37 -12.98 -43.69
C ALA A 21 20.95 -12.03 -42.59
N PHE A 22 19.65 -11.78 -42.48
CA PHE A 22 19.05 -11.07 -41.35
C PHE A 22 19.03 -12.07 -40.19
N PHE A 23 20.00 -11.99 -39.29
CA PHE A 23 19.90 -12.65 -38.00
C PHE A 23 18.85 -11.94 -37.16
N LEU A 24 17.68 -12.55 -37.08
CA LEU A 24 16.63 -12.13 -36.14
C LEU A 24 17.09 -12.51 -34.73
N PHE A 25 17.72 -11.59 -34.02
CA PHE A 25 17.97 -11.73 -32.59
C PHE A 25 16.62 -11.66 -31.87
N ILE A 26 16.02 -12.83 -31.64
CA ILE A 26 14.90 -12.93 -30.67
C ILE A 26 15.50 -12.67 -29.30
N PHE A 27 15.39 -11.43 -28.83
CA PHE A 27 15.58 -11.12 -27.42
C PHE A 27 14.49 -11.84 -26.65
N LEU A 28 14.81 -13.02 -26.15
CA LEU A 28 14.03 -13.67 -25.09
C LEU A 28 14.22 -12.82 -23.83
N ALA A 29 13.40 -11.79 -23.66
CA ALA A 29 13.33 -11.11 -22.37
C ALA A 29 12.95 -12.17 -21.34
N PRO A 30 13.74 -12.38 -20.26
CA PRO A 30 13.29 -13.24 -19.20
C PRO A 30 11.96 -12.68 -18.70
N ALA A 31 10.93 -13.51 -18.70
CA ALA A 31 9.69 -13.20 -17.99
C ALA A 31 10.09 -12.98 -16.53
N LEU A 32 10.21 -11.71 -16.15
CA LEU A 32 10.39 -11.33 -14.76
C LEU A 32 9.10 -11.78 -14.07
N ALA A 33 9.14 -12.96 -13.43
CA ALA A 33 8.06 -13.36 -12.55
C ALA A 33 7.84 -12.18 -11.60
N ALA A 34 6.68 -11.54 -11.69
CA ALA A 34 6.34 -10.45 -10.81
C ALA A 34 6.49 -11.01 -9.38
N GLN A 35 7.54 -10.61 -8.69
CA GLN A 35 7.68 -10.92 -7.27
C GLN A 35 6.52 -10.22 -6.60
N THR A 36 5.55 -11.00 -6.11
CA THR A 36 4.48 -10.48 -5.27
C THR A 36 5.14 -9.90 -4.04
N GLY A 37 5.12 -8.56 -3.94
CA GLY A 37 5.79 -7.85 -2.86
C GLY A 37 5.18 -8.21 -1.51
N SER A 38 6.00 -8.17 -0.49
CA SER A 38 5.59 -8.39 0.90
C SER A 38 5.11 -7.07 1.52
N THR A 39 4.26 -7.16 2.54
CA THR A 39 3.89 -5.99 3.34
C THR A 39 4.64 -6.03 4.67
N TYR A 40 5.38 -4.96 4.96
CA TYR A 40 5.99 -4.70 6.26
C TYR A 40 5.04 -3.86 7.10
N PHE A 41 4.95 -4.17 8.39
CA PHE A 41 4.12 -3.46 9.35
C PHE A 41 5.00 -2.86 10.44
N LEU A 42 4.83 -1.57 10.67
CA LEU A 42 5.40 -0.86 11.82
C LEU A 42 4.27 -0.24 12.63
N ILE A 43 4.05 -0.77 13.82
CA ILE A 43 2.99 -0.33 14.73
C ILE A 43 3.62 0.37 15.93
N VAL A 44 3.24 1.61 16.17
CA VAL A 44 3.76 2.40 17.29
C VAL A 44 2.61 2.86 18.18
N GLY A 45 2.55 2.32 19.40
CA GLY A 45 1.69 2.79 20.48
C GLY A 45 2.43 3.82 21.31
N GLY A 46 2.06 5.11 21.19
CA GLY A 46 2.65 6.21 21.96
C GLY A 46 2.23 6.23 23.41
N LEU A 47 2.60 7.31 24.11
CA LEU A 47 2.22 7.53 25.52
C LEU A 47 0.72 7.84 25.66
N GLY A 48 0.07 7.25 26.63
CA GLY A 48 -1.31 7.56 27.02
C GLY A 48 -1.41 8.70 28.00
N GLY A 49 -0.40 8.90 28.84
CA GLY A 49 -0.40 9.90 29.91
C GLY A 49 -1.25 9.49 31.12
N GLU A 50 -2.37 8.85 30.90
CA GLU A 50 -3.26 8.30 31.93
C GLU A 50 -3.43 6.78 31.75
N PRO A 51 -3.64 5.99 32.84
CA PRO A 51 -3.72 4.53 32.78
C PRO A 51 -4.73 3.99 31.75
N ASP A 52 -5.87 4.62 31.62
CA ASP A 52 -6.93 4.20 30.68
C ASP A 52 -6.51 4.38 29.22
N TYR A 53 -5.77 5.44 28.89
CA TYR A 53 -5.24 5.65 27.54
C TYR A 53 -4.06 4.72 27.27
N GLU A 54 -3.17 4.51 28.26
CA GLU A 54 -2.06 3.56 28.14
C GLU A 54 -2.57 2.16 27.77
N GLN A 55 -3.58 1.67 28.53
CA GLN A 55 -4.18 0.36 28.28
C GLN A 55 -4.84 0.29 26.91
N ARG A 56 -5.61 1.32 26.51
CA ARG A 56 -6.30 1.34 25.22
C ARG A 56 -5.32 1.36 24.05
N PHE A 57 -4.30 2.22 24.11
CA PHE A 57 -3.31 2.31 23.02
C PHE A 57 -2.48 1.04 22.90
N ALA A 58 -2.07 0.44 24.02
CA ALA A 58 -1.40 -0.85 24.02
C ALA A 58 -2.29 -1.96 23.44
N SER A 59 -3.59 -1.98 23.77
CA SER A 59 -4.55 -2.94 23.21
C SER A 59 -4.68 -2.78 21.69
N TYR A 60 -4.89 -1.56 21.20
CA TYR A 60 -5.03 -1.32 19.75
C TYR A 60 -3.74 -1.63 18.98
N ALA A 61 -2.59 -1.27 19.53
CA ALA A 61 -1.30 -1.60 18.93
C ALA A 61 -1.08 -3.11 18.88
N GLY A 62 -1.39 -3.84 19.97
CA GLY A 62 -1.30 -5.28 20.02
C GLY A 62 -2.26 -5.99 19.07
N ASP A 63 -3.45 -5.45 18.85
CA ASP A 63 -4.41 -5.97 17.90
C ASP A 63 -3.96 -5.76 16.44
N LEU A 64 -3.43 -4.58 16.12
CA LEU A 64 -2.83 -4.30 14.81
C LEU A 64 -1.62 -5.20 14.54
N GLU A 65 -0.81 -5.48 15.56
CA GLU A 65 0.33 -6.39 15.44
C GLU A 65 -0.10 -7.83 15.13
N LYS A 66 -1.16 -8.35 15.79
CA LYS A 66 -1.74 -9.66 15.49
C LYS A 66 -2.27 -9.73 14.05
N ILE A 67 -3.00 -8.71 13.62
CA ILE A 67 -3.55 -8.62 12.26
C ILE A 67 -2.40 -8.56 11.24
N GLY A 68 -1.40 -7.71 11.47
CA GLY A 68 -0.23 -7.60 10.61
C GLY A 68 0.53 -8.94 10.48
N LYS A 69 0.72 -9.67 11.58
CA LYS A 69 1.36 -11.00 11.57
C LYS A 69 0.55 -12.03 10.77
N ALA A 70 -0.77 -12.02 10.90
CA ALA A 70 -1.64 -12.90 10.12
C ALA A 70 -1.56 -12.59 8.62
N LEU A 71 -1.53 -11.31 8.23
CA LEU A 71 -1.46 -10.91 6.83
C LEU A 71 -0.06 -11.13 6.23
N ALA A 72 0.99 -10.74 6.93
CA ALA A 72 2.37 -10.85 6.44
C ALA A 72 2.84 -12.30 6.29
N GLY A 73 2.31 -13.21 7.10
CA GLY A 73 2.71 -14.63 7.13
C GLY A 73 4.16 -14.86 7.59
N ASP A 74 4.87 -13.80 7.93
CA ASP A 74 6.23 -13.78 8.43
C ASP A 74 6.31 -12.76 9.57
N PRO A 75 6.44 -13.21 10.83
CA PRO A 75 6.50 -12.32 12.00
C PRO A 75 7.62 -11.30 11.95
N GLU A 76 8.74 -11.59 11.26
CA GLU A 76 9.88 -10.68 11.11
C GLU A 76 9.56 -9.41 10.28
N LYS A 77 8.43 -9.42 9.55
CA LYS A 77 7.94 -8.27 8.80
C LYS A 77 7.03 -7.35 9.62
N VAL A 78 6.79 -7.70 10.89
CA VAL A 78 5.91 -6.95 11.77
C VAL A 78 6.68 -6.50 13.00
N ILE A 79 6.81 -5.19 13.16
CA ILE A 79 7.52 -4.57 14.30
C ILE A 79 6.50 -3.77 15.10
N GLY A 80 6.24 -4.21 16.33
CA GLY A 80 5.40 -3.52 17.30
C GLY A 80 6.25 -2.82 18.37
N LEU A 81 5.99 -1.55 18.61
CA LEU A 81 6.61 -0.74 19.68
C LEU A 81 5.49 -0.08 20.47
N ALA A 82 5.42 -0.26 21.78
CA ALA A 82 4.36 0.34 22.58
C ALA A 82 4.87 0.81 23.95
N GLY A 83 4.23 1.86 24.49
CA GLY A 83 4.54 2.43 25.78
C GLY A 83 6.01 2.82 25.90
N LYS A 84 6.68 2.37 26.97
CA LYS A 84 8.09 2.71 27.24
C LYS A 84 9.08 2.24 26.15
N ALA A 85 8.71 1.25 25.33
CA ALA A 85 9.55 0.77 24.24
C ALA A 85 9.47 1.62 22.97
N ALA A 86 8.46 2.48 22.84
CA ALA A 86 8.23 3.31 21.66
C ALA A 86 9.10 4.58 21.66
N THR A 87 10.38 4.47 21.98
CA THR A 87 11.30 5.62 21.96
C THR A 87 11.64 6.05 20.55
N ARG A 88 12.13 7.27 20.38
CA ARG A 88 12.57 7.79 19.07
C ARG A 88 13.63 6.90 18.43
N GLU A 89 14.61 6.45 19.20
CA GLU A 89 15.70 5.57 18.75
C GLU A 89 15.17 4.20 18.32
N ALA A 90 14.22 3.63 19.07
CA ALA A 90 13.60 2.36 18.73
C ALA A 90 12.79 2.47 17.43
N ILE A 91 12.05 3.57 17.25
CA ILE A 91 11.31 3.83 16.00
C ILE A 91 12.27 4.00 14.82
N GLN A 92 13.36 4.78 14.98
CA GLN A 92 14.38 4.92 13.94
C GLN A 92 15.00 3.57 13.57
N GLY A 93 15.40 2.76 14.55
CA GLY A 93 15.95 1.43 14.32
C GLY A 93 14.95 0.47 13.63
N ALA A 94 13.65 0.60 13.93
CA ALA A 94 12.60 -0.18 13.25
C ALA A 94 12.49 0.21 11.77
N PHE A 95 12.49 1.51 11.44
CA PHE A 95 12.50 1.96 10.04
C PHE A 95 13.77 1.52 9.30
N GLU A 96 14.94 1.56 9.94
CA GLU A 96 16.20 1.08 9.36
C GLU A 96 16.16 -0.41 9.04
N LYS A 97 15.63 -1.24 9.97
CA LYS A 97 15.43 -2.68 9.71
C LYS A 97 14.54 -2.93 8.50
N VAL A 98 13.45 -2.18 8.36
CA VAL A 98 12.59 -2.31 7.18
C VAL A 98 13.30 -1.80 5.94
N ALA A 99 13.98 -0.67 5.99
CA ALA A 99 14.68 -0.09 4.84
C ALA A 99 15.77 -0.98 4.27
N THR A 100 16.46 -1.78 5.11
CA THR A 100 17.48 -2.74 4.67
C THR A 100 16.91 -4.01 4.03
N ARG A 101 15.64 -4.32 4.24
CA ARG A 101 15.00 -5.55 3.79
C ARG A 101 14.00 -5.34 2.65
N ALA A 102 13.35 -4.18 2.63
CA ALA A 102 12.30 -3.87 1.66
C ALA A 102 12.89 -3.51 0.29
N SER A 103 12.12 -3.80 -0.75
CA SER A 103 12.38 -3.45 -2.14
C SER A 103 11.23 -2.61 -2.72
N ALA A 104 11.38 -2.13 -3.95
CA ALA A 104 10.33 -1.39 -4.65
C ALA A 104 9.06 -2.21 -4.92
N ALA A 105 9.15 -3.54 -4.90
CA ALA A 105 7.99 -4.43 -5.02
C ALA A 105 7.15 -4.52 -3.74
N ASP A 106 7.75 -4.18 -2.58
CA ASP A 106 7.13 -4.32 -1.27
C ASP A 106 6.23 -3.14 -0.90
N ALA A 107 5.46 -3.34 0.16
CA ALA A 107 4.64 -2.32 0.80
C ALA A 107 5.06 -2.10 2.25
N LEU A 108 4.86 -0.87 2.74
CA LEU A 108 5.06 -0.49 4.14
C LEU A 108 3.75 0.07 4.70
N ALA A 109 3.24 -0.51 5.79
CA ALA A 109 2.13 0.03 6.58
C ALA A 109 2.63 0.50 7.94
N VAL A 110 2.46 1.79 8.22
CA VAL A 110 2.84 2.43 9.49
C VAL A 110 1.58 2.84 10.24
N PHE A 111 1.49 2.45 11.50
CA PHE A 111 0.38 2.81 12.38
C PHE A 111 0.91 3.57 13.59
N LEU A 112 0.39 4.78 13.81
CA LEU A 112 0.64 5.58 15.00
C LEU A 112 -0.65 5.64 15.82
N VAL A 113 -0.65 5.05 17.00
CA VAL A 113 -1.79 5.00 17.93
C VAL A 113 -1.41 5.72 19.19
N GLY A 114 -2.10 6.83 19.53
CA GLY A 114 -1.71 7.60 20.69
C GLY A 114 -2.24 9.02 20.67
N HIS A 115 -1.57 9.87 21.42
CA HIS A 115 -1.80 11.30 21.37
C HIS A 115 -0.83 11.97 20.39
N GLY A 116 -1.26 13.09 19.84
CA GLY A 116 -0.43 13.97 19.05
C GLY A 116 -0.75 15.42 19.36
N SER A 117 0.17 16.30 19.04
CA SER A 117 0.02 17.73 19.20
C SER A 117 0.38 18.48 17.93
N PHE A 118 -0.08 19.72 17.82
CA PHE A 118 0.24 20.62 16.72
C PHE A 118 0.39 22.05 17.22
N ASP A 119 1.54 22.64 16.95
CA ASP A 119 1.89 23.99 17.41
C ASP A 119 1.74 25.08 16.33
N ALA A 120 0.78 24.91 15.42
CA ALA A 120 0.50 25.70 14.23
C ALA A 120 1.42 25.42 13.01
N ASN A 121 2.58 24.83 13.20
CA ASN A 121 3.54 24.54 12.13
C ASN A 121 3.95 23.06 12.08
N THR A 122 4.07 22.42 13.25
CA THR A 122 4.67 21.10 13.37
C THR A 122 3.74 20.14 14.09
N TYR A 123 3.40 19.05 13.43
CA TYR A 123 2.77 17.90 14.08
C TYR A 123 3.84 17.11 14.85
N LYS A 124 3.48 16.65 16.04
CA LYS A 124 4.29 15.80 16.91
C LYS A 124 3.49 14.63 17.42
N PHE A 125 4.04 13.44 17.35
CA PHE A 125 3.51 12.22 17.93
C PHE A 125 4.14 12.00 19.31
N ASN A 126 3.33 11.84 20.35
CA ASN A 126 3.78 11.79 21.73
C ASN A 126 4.33 10.41 22.09
N ILE A 127 5.63 10.36 22.37
CA ILE A 127 6.37 9.13 22.70
C ILE A 127 7.26 9.37 23.94
N PRO A 128 7.83 8.32 24.54
CA PRO A 128 8.83 8.49 25.61
C PRO A 128 10.04 9.30 25.15
N GLY A 129 10.40 10.31 25.94
CA GLY A 129 11.45 11.25 25.61
C GLY A 129 10.96 12.37 24.68
N PRO A 130 11.79 12.86 23.75
CA PRO A 130 11.37 13.89 22.81
C PRO A 130 10.39 13.31 21.77
N ASP A 131 9.28 14.01 21.55
CA ASP A 131 8.26 13.62 20.59
C ASP A 131 8.80 13.45 19.16
N LEU A 132 8.17 12.54 18.39
CA LEU A 132 8.51 12.34 16.98
C LEU A 132 7.75 13.38 16.12
N THR A 133 8.49 14.22 15.43
CA THR A 133 7.89 15.25 14.55
C THR A 133 7.43 14.67 13.21
N GLY A 134 6.47 15.35 12.56
CA GLY A 134 6.01 14.99 11.22
C GLY A 134 7.16 15.01 10.19
N GLU A 135 8.11 15.94 10.31
CA GLU A 135 9.29 16.03 9.43
C GLU A 135 10.25 14.83 9.62
N GLU A 136 10.47 14.40 10.86
CA GLU A 136 11.25 13.19 11.13
C GLU A 136 10.56 11.95 10.59
N LEU A 137 9.25 11.80 10.83
CA LEU A 137 8.46 10.70 10.29
C LEU A 137 8.53 10.66 8.77
N LYS A 138 8.40 11.82 8.10
CA LYS A 138 8.56 11.92 6.65
C LYS A 138 9.92 11.39 6.20
N LYS A 139 11.00 11.85 6.82
CA LYS A 139 12.37 11.41 6.49
C LYS A 139 12.55 9.91 6.69
N LEU A 140 11.99 9.35 7.75
CA LEU A 140 12.04 7.90 8.03
C LEU A 140 11.29 7.10 6.96
N MET A 141 10.06 7.49 6.64
CA MET A 141 9.27 6.84 5.61
C MET A 141 9.90 6.96 4.21
N ASP A 142 10.48 8.11 3.87
CA ASP A 142 11.11 8.35 2.56
C ASP A 142 12.39 7.51 2.34
N ARG A 143 13.05 7.06 3.41
CA ARG A 143 14.22 6.16 3.33
C ARG A 143 13.86 4.71 3.03
N VAL A 144 12.61 4.29 3.28
CA VAL A 144 12.17 2.93 2.98
C VAL A 144 11.87 2.80 1.49
N PRO A 145 12.53 1.89 0.77
CA PRO A 145 12.39 1.78 -0.70
C PRO A 145 11.10 1.09 -1.14
N ALA A 146 10.16 0.79 -0.22
CA ALA A 146 8.86 0.22 -0.53
C ALA A 146 8.10 1.10 -1.53
N GLY A 147 7.65 0.50 -2.65
CA GLY A 147 6.97 1.20 -3.74
C GLY A 147 5.57 1.68 -3.35
N ARG A 148 4.96 1.06 -2.34
CA ARG A 148 3.66 1.44 -1.79
C ARG A 148 3.78 1.65 -0.29
N GLN A 149 3.22 2.75 0.21
CA GLN A 149 3.28 3.07 1.63
C GLN A 149 1.90 3.50 2.12
N LEU A 150 1.57 3.10 3.34
CA LEU A 150 0.40 3.56 4.09
C LEU A 150 0.88 4.12 5.42
N LEU A 151 0.40 5.30 5.77
CA LEU A 151 0.44 5.83 7.13
C LEU A 151 -0.98 5.93 7.67
N VAL A 152 -1.20 5.41 8.87
CA VAL A 152 -2.42 5.63 9.65
C VAL A 152 -2.03 6.33 10.95
N ALA A 153 -2.22 7.64 10.98
CA ALA A 153 -1.98 8.46 12.17
C ALA A 153 -3.29 8.61 12.96
N ALA A 154 -3.58 7.62 13.80
CA ALA A 154 -4.77 7.57 14.64
C ALA A 154 -4.58 8.33 15.96
N THR A 155 -4.24 9.62 15.83
CA THR A 155 -3.89 10.49 16.96
C THR A 155 -4.65 11.80 16.89
N SER A 156 -4.77 12.51 18.01
CA SER A 156 -5.18 13.92 18.01
C SER A 156 -4.24 14.74 17.13
N SER A 157 -4.75 15.82 16.55
CA SER A 157 -4.02 16.77 15.69
C SER A 157 -3.35 16.16 14.45
N SER A 158 -3.61 14.89 14.13
CA SER A 158 -2.91 14.15 13.05
C SER A 158 -3.11 14.77 11.67
N GLY A 159 -4.22 15.46 11.41
CA GLY A 159 -4.43 16.19 10.15
C GLY A 159 -3.38 17.26 9.87
N GLY A 160 -2.64 17.72 10.90
CA GLY A 160 -1.53 18.66 10.73
C GLY A 160 -0.30 18.11 10.00
N CYS A 161 -0.23 16.78 9.76
CA CYS A 161 0.87 16.20 8.98
C CYS A 161 0.44 15.69 7.58
N THR A 162 -0.82 15.82 7.21
CA THR A 162 -1.34 15.21 5.98
C THR A 162 -0.61 15.70 4.73
N GLU A 163 -0.55 17.01 4.52
CA GLU A 163 0.08 17.61 3.33
C GLU A 163 1.59 17.36 3.30
N LEU A 164 2.24 17.36 4.47
CA LEU A 164 3.66 17.10 4.60
C LEU A 164 4.04 15.68 4.17
N LEU A 165 3.18 14.70 4.47
CA LEU A 165 3.43 13.27 4.25
C LEU A 165 2.85 12.75 2.95
N ALA A 166 1.90 13.49 2.34
CA ALA A 166 1.30 13.10 1.08
C ALA A 166 2.32 13.10 -0.07
N ARG A 167 2.36 12.00 -0.83
CA ARG A 167 3.13 11.88 -2.08
C ARG A 167 2.59 10.73 -2.92
N ASP A 168 3.01 10.66 -4.17
CA ASP A 168 2.71 9.50 -5.02
C ASP A 168 3.26 8.21 -4.39
N GLY A 169 2.48 7.15 -4.48
CA GLY A 169 2.82 5.86 -3.86
C GLY A 169 2.55 5.77 -2.35
N ARG A 170 2.02 6.84 -1.72
CA ARG A 170 1.70 6.83 -0.30
C ARG A 170 0.24 7.20 -0.05
N VAL A 171 -0.42 6.40 0.77
CA VAL A 171 -1.73 6.70 1.37
C VAL A 171 -1.48 7.25 2.77
N VAL A 172 -2.12 8.36 3.10
CA VAL A 172 -2.06 8.99 4.43
C VAL A 172 -3.48 9.04 4.98
N VAL A 173 -3.69 8.38 6.10
CA VAL A 173 -4.94 8.39 6.86
C VAL A 173 -4.69 9.07 8.19
N THR A 174 -5.54 10.02 8.54
CA THR A 174 -5.46 10.75 9.82
C THR A 174 -6.80 10.69 10.54
N ALA A 175 -6.78 10.64 11.87
CA ALA A 175 -8.00 10.67 12.69
C ALA A 175 -8.66 12.04 12.72
N THR A 176 -7.93 13.09 12.35
CA THR A 176 -8.42 14.48 12.34
C THR A 176 -8.21 15.11 10.98
N LYS A 177 -9.05 16.08 10.59
CA LYS A 177 -8.93 16.78 9.30
C LYS A 177 -7.78 17.77 9.26
N ASN A 178 -7.38 18.32 10.42
CA ASN A 178 -6.30 19.28 10.54
C ASN A 178 -5.67 19.24 11.95
N GLY A 179 -4.61 20.02 12.18
CA GLY A 179 -3.86 20.08 13.44
C GLY A 179 -4.61 20.77 14.59
N THR A 180 -5.75 21.43 14.35
CA THR A 180 -6.50 22.14 15.41
C THR A 180 -7.51 21.24 16.14
N GLU A 181 -7.77 20.02 15.66
CA GLU A 181 -8.58 19.03 16.34
C GLU A 181 -7.73 18.28 17.37
N ARG A 182 -7.68 18.83 18.59
CA ARG A 182 -6.73 18.43 19.64
C ARG A 182 -7.27 17.43 20.66
N ASN A 183 -8.56 17.10 20.59
CA ASN A 183 -9.15 16.14 21.51
C ASN A 183 -8.69 14.73 21.24
N ALA A 184 -8.69 13.89 22.28
CA ALA A 184 -8.45 12.46 22.13
C ALA A 184 -9.48 11.87 21.16
N THR A 185 -9.00 11.01 20.26
CA THR A 185 -9.80 10.44 19.16
C THR A 185 -10.34 9.05 19.50
N VAL A 186 -11.45 8.67 18.90
CA VAL A 186 -11.99 7.29 18.95
C VAL A 186 -11.69 6.53 17.66
N PHE A 187 -11.09 7.17 16.67
CA PHE A 187 -10.81 6.62 15.35
C PHE A 187 -10.02 5.31 15.39
N ALA A 188 -8.97 5.23 16.24
CA ALA A 188 -8.15 4.03 16.39
C ALA A 188 -8.95 2.78 16.71
N ARG A 189 -9.96 2.90 17.60
CA ARG A 189 -10.89 1.82 17.96
C ARG A 189 -11.61 1.29 16.73
N TYR A 190 -12.21 2.18 15.96
CA TYR A 190 -13.03 1.79 14.82
C TYR A 190 -12.19 1.34 13.62
N TRP A 191 -10.96 1.83 13.50
CA TRP A 191 -9.99 1.31 12.54
C TRP A 191 -9.63 -0.16 12.81
N VAL A 192 -9.35 -0.49 14.07
CA VAL A 192 -9.06 -1.88 14.48
C VAL A 192 -10.29 -2.78 14.33
N GLU A 193 -11.50 -2.25 14.66
CA GLU A 193 -12.76 -2.95 14.45
C GLU A 193 -12.97 -3.28 12.97
N ALA A 194 -12.76 -2.33 12.08
CA ALA A 194 -12.90 -2.51 10.63
C ALA A 194 -12.08 -3.70 10.10
N LEU A 195 -10.88 -3.90 10.60
CA LEU A 195 -9.98 -4.96 10.13
C LEU A 195 -10.42 -6.38 10.55
N ARG A 196 -11.51 -6.50 11.33
CA ARG A 196 -12.05 -7.78 11.83
C ARG A 196 -13.54 -7.95 11.52
N ASP A 197 -14.23 -6.88 11.18
CA ASP A 197 -15.69 -6.90 10.96
C ASP A 197 -15.99 -7.19 9.48
N PRO A 198 -16.65 -8.32 9.14
CA PRO A 198 -17.07 -8.59 7.77
C PRO A 198 -17.95 -7.52 7.14
N ALA A 199 -18.56 -6.63 7.94
CA ALA A 199 -19.32 -5.50 7.44
C ALA A 199 -18.43 -4.42 6.78
N ALA A 200 -17.13 -4.40 7.07
CA ALA A 200 -16.18 -3.51 6.41
C ALA A 200 -15.84 -3.95 4.98
N ASP A 201 -15.90 -5.26 4.68
CA ASP A 201 -15.72 -5.83 3.35
C ASP A 201 -16.93 -5.49 2.46
N THR A 202 -16.82 -4.36 1.74
CA THR A 202 -17.94 -3.82 0.95
C THR A 202 -18.07 -4.44 -0.42
N ASP A 203 -16.99 -4.93 -1.00
CA ASP A 203 -16.96 -5.59 -2.31
C ASP A 203 -17.02 -7.13 -2.21
N LYS A 204 -17.06 -7.67 -0.97
CA LYS A 204 -17.22 -9.10 -0.66
C LYS A 204 -16.09 -9.98 -1.20
N ASN A 205 -14.87 -9.43 -1.26
CA ASN A 205 -13.69 -10.17 -1.71
C ASN A 205 -12.94 -10.89 -0.57
N GLU A 206 -13.50 -10.89 0.64
CA GLU A 206 -12.93 -11.47 1.88
C GLU A 206 -11.58 -10.81 2.27
N SER A 207 -11.36 -9.59 1.84
CA SER A 207 -10.18 -8.79 2.21
C SER A 207 -10.61 -7.40 2.63
N ILE A 208 -9.90 -6.80 3.58
CA ILE A 208 -10.14 -5.42 3.99
C ILE A 208 -9.02 -4.55 3.45
N SER A 209 -9.35 -3.68 2.53
CA SER A 209 -8.46 -2.63 2.03
C SER A 209 -8.39 -1.43 2.98
N ALA A 210 -7.38 -0.60 2.84
CA ALA A 210 -7.27 0.66 3.59
C ALA A 210 -8.45 1.60 3.32
N LEU A 211 -9.02 1.57 2.10
CA LEU A 211 -10.21 2.35 1.76
C LEU A 211 -11.44 1.89 2.52
N GLU A 212 -11.65 0.60 2.60
CA GLU A 212 -12.79 0.00 3.32
C GLU A 212 -12.68 0.22 4.82
N ALA A 213 -11.48 -0.03 5.39
CA ALA A 213 -11.22 0.26 6.79
C ALA A 213 -11.46 1.73 7.13
N PHE A 214 -11.04 2.65 6.24
CA PHE A 214 -11.26 4.09 6.41
C PHE A 214 -12.75 4.43 6.41
N ARG A 215 -13.51 3.98 5.40
CA ARG A 215 -14.95 4.26 5.28
C ARG A 215 -15.74 3.73 6.47
N TYR A 216 -15.42 2.51 6.88
CA TYR A 216 -16.04 1.91 8.06
C TYR A 216 -15.74 2.74 9.32
N ALA A 217 -14.48 3.07 9.56
CA ALA A 217 -14.07 3.84 10.74
C ALA A 217 -14.66 5.26 10.75
N GLU A 218 -14.66 5.96 9.61
CA GLU A 218 -15.25 7.28 9.44
C GLU A 218 -16.73 7.29 9.78
N GLU A 219 -17.50 6.34 9.25
CA GLU A 219 -18.94 6.24 9.55
C GLU A 219 -19.21 5.90 11.02
N LYS A 220 -18.40 5.01 11.62
CA LYS A 220 -18.51 4.68 13.05
C LYS A 220 -18.15 5.87 13.94
N VAL A 221 -17.13 6.64 13.61
CA VAL A 221 -16.79 7.90 14.33
C VAL A 221 -17.95 8.87 14.25
N LYS A 222 -18.52 9.09 13.07
CA LYS A 222 -19.68 9.97 12.90
C LYS A 222 -20.86 9.52 13.76
N ARG A 223 -21.19 8.22 13.74
CA ARG A 223 -22.27 7.66 14.58
C ARG A 223 -21.98 7.82 16.06
N PHE A 224 -20.75 7.58 16.51
CA PHE A 224 -20.35 7.75 17.90
C PHE A 224 -20.74 9.13 18.46
N TYR A 225 -20.45 10.22 17.73
CA TYR A 225 -20.80 11.57 18.14
C TYR A 225 -22.31 11.85 18.04
N THR A 226 -22.95 11.37 16.98
CA THR A 226 -24.40 11.56 16.76
C THR A 226 -25.24 10.87 17.86
N ASP A 227 -24.90 9.61 18.17
CA ASP A 227 -25.63 8.81 19.18
C ASP A 227 -25.50 9.41 20.60
N GLN A 228 -24.34 10.01 20.88
CA GLN A 228 -24.09 10.70 22.12
C GLN A 228 -24.64 12.14 22.14
N LYS A 229 -25.24 12.61 21.04
CA LYS A 229 -25.71 14.00 20.87
C LYS A 229 -24.63 15.03 21.18
N ARG A 230 -23.39 14.75 20.75
CA ARG A 230 -22.20 15.60 20.94
C ARG A 230 -21.74 16.16 19.60
N LEU A 231 -21.15 17.35 19.66
CA LEU A 231 -20.42 17.88 18.51
C LEU A 231 -19.18 17.00 18.23
N ALA A 232 -18.97 16.66 16.96
CA ALA A 232 -17.79 15.93 16.56
C ALA A 232 -16.52 16.79 16.79
N THR A 233 -15.53 16.20 17.45
CA THR A 233 -14.24 16.83 17.74
C THR A 233 -13.10 16.20 16.96
N GLU A 234 -13.41 15.21 16.11
CA GLU A 234 -12.50 14.59 15.16
C GLU A 234 -13.23 14.33 13.84
N HIS A 235 -12.54 14.51 12.74
CA HIS A 235 -13.03 14.25 11.40
C HIS A 235 -11.93 13.52 10.63
N PRO A 236 -12.02 12.20 10.46
CA PRO A 236 -11.02 11.42 9.74
C PRO A 236 -10.83 11.94 8.32
N ARG A 237 -9.59 11.88 7.85
CA ARG A 237 -9.22 12.28 6.49
C ARG A 237 -8.30 11.23 5.86
N MET A 238 -8.43 11.03 4.55
CA MET A 238 -7.57 10.15 3.78
C MET A 238 -7.11 10.86 2.51
N GLU A 239 -5.81 10.75 2.23
CA GLU A 239 -5.17 11.19 0.99
C GLU A 239 -4.40 10.03 0.35
N GLY A 240 -4.38 10.01 -0.98
CA GLY A 240 -3.68 8.96 -1.75
C GLY A 240 -4.62 8.03 -2.49
N LYS A 241 -4.15 7.52 -3.63
CA LYS A 241 -4.98 6.83 -4.64
C LYS A 241 -4.93 5.31 -4.53
N LEU A 242 -3.99 4.78 -3.75
CA LEU A 242 -3.77 3.32 -3.64
C LEU A 242 -4.55 2.67 -2.50
N ALA A 243 -5.47 3.41 -1.85
CA ALA A 243 -6.15 2.92 -0.66
C ALA A 243 -7.03 1.68 -0.93
N GLY A 244 -7.66 1.60 -2.11
CA GLY A 244 -8.50 0.44 -2.49
C GLY A 244 -7.73 -0.84 -2.73
N SER A 245 -6.48 -0.73 -3.18
CA SER A 245 -5.60 -1.88 -3.44
C SER A 245 -4.58 -2.16 -2.32
N PHE A 246 -4.67 -1.44 -1.21
CA PHE A 246 -3.79 -1.67 -0.06
C PHE A 246 -4.49 -2.59 0.95
N VAL A 247 -4.32 -3.91 0.79
CA VAL A 247 -4.93 -4.92 1.67
C VAL A 247 -4.27 -4.89 3.05
N LEU A 248 -5.10 -4.89 4.10
CA LEU A 248 -4.69 -4.83 5.51
C LEU A 248 -5.12 -6.04 6.33
N ALA A 249 -6.16 -6.74 5.93
CA ALA A 249 -6.62 -7.95 6.58
C ALA A 249 -7.30 -8.89 5.58
N ARG A 250 -7.35 -10.18 5.92
CA ARG A 250 -8.14 -11.19 5.21
C ARG A 250 -9.16 -11.79 6.17
N LEU A 251 -10.33 -12.11 5.65
CA LEU A 251 -11.45 -12.64 6.38
C LEU A 251 -11.83 -14.04 5.86
N GLY A 252 -12.63 -14.77 6.63
CA GLY A 252 -13.24 -16.01 6.17
C GLY A 252 -12.28 -16.98 5.52
N THR A 253 -12.67 -17.47 4.33
CA THR A 253 -11.89 -18.47 3.57
C THR A 253 -10.57 -17.90 3.03
N ALA A 254 -10.46 -16.59 2.78
CA ALA A 254 -9.22 -15.94 2.38
C ALA A 254 -8.20 -15.93 3.53
N ALA A 255 -8.64 -15.78 4.78
CA ALA A 255 -7.77 -15.89 5.95
C ALA A 255 -7.26 -17.34 6.14
N GLU A 256 -8.12 -18.33 5.99
CA GLU A 256 -7.76 -19.74 6.04
C GLU A 256 -6.81 -20.11 4.88
N ALA A 257 -7.11 -19.66 3.67
CA ALA A 257 -6.29 -19.90 2.50
C ALA A 257 -4.88 -19.28 2.65
N ALA A 258 -4.73 -18.19 3.38
CA ALA A 258 -3.42 -17.56 3.62
C ALA A 258 -2.46 -18.45 4.43
N THR A 259 -2.95 -19.49 5.11
CA THR A 259 -2.12 -20.48 5.82
C THR A 259 -1.52 -21.54 4.87
N ASP A 260 -2.13 -21.76 3.70
CA ASP A 260 -1.65 -22.68 2.68
C ASP A 260 -0.74 -21.94 1.67
N PRO A 261 0.51 -22.40 1.45
CA PRO A 261 1.44 -21.74 0.53
C PRO A 261 0.93 -21.61 -0.90
N ALA A 262 0.20 -22.61 -1.43
CA ALA A 262 -0.34 -22.59 -2.78
C ALA A 262 -1.47 -21.57 -2.91
N LYS A 263 -2.40 -21.55 -1.95
CA LYS A 263 -3.51 -20.60 -1.90
C LYS A 263 -3.02 -19.18 -1.64
N ARG A 264 -1.99 -19.01 -0.80
CA ARG A 264 -1.35 -17.71 -0.56
C ARG A 264 -0.81 -17.11 -1.86
N LYS A 265 -0.24 -17.94 -2.74
CA LYS A 265 0.23 -17.48 -4.05
C LYS A 265 -0.93 -16.96 -4.92
N LEU A 266 -2.06 -17.66 -4.96
CA LEU A 266 -3.26 -17.21 -5.69
C LEU A 266 -3.83 -15.91 -5.12
N LEU A 267 -3.88 -15.75 -3.80
CA LEU A 267 -4.32 -14.51 -3.16
C LEU A 267 -3.39 -13.34 -3.52
N ALA A 268 -2.08 -13.56 -3.49
CA ALA A 268 -1.11 -12.54 -3.88
C ALA A 268 -1.19 -12.18 -5.36
N GLU A 269 -1.49 -13.15 -6.23
CA GLU A 269 -1.72 -12.91 -7.66
C GLU A 269 -2.99 -12.08 -7.89
N ARG A 270 -4.10 -12.39 -7.20
CA ARG A 270 -5.33 -11.58 -7.21
C ARG A 270 -5.04 -10.13 -6.82
N GLU A 271 -4.40 -9.92 -5.69
CA GLU A 271 -4.03 -8.59 -5.21
C GLU A 271 -3.16 -7.82 -6.21
N SER A 272 -2.22 -8.51 -6.88
CA SER A 272 -1.39 -7.89 -7.93
C SER A 272 -2.21 -7.43 -9.12
N ILE A 273 -3.21 -8.22 -9.55
CA ILE A 273 -4.09 -7.86 -10.67
C ILE A 273 -4.98 -6.67 -10.28
N GLU A 274 -5.56 -6.67 -9.07
CA GLU A 274 -6.35 -5.55 -8.54
C GLU A 274 -5.54 -4.25 -8.54
N GLN A 275 -4.27 -4.30 -8.12
CA GLN A 275 -3.34 -3.15 -8.18
C GLN A 275 -3.10 -2.66 -9.61
N GLN A 276 -2.95 -3.58 -10.58
CA GLN A 276 -2.78 -3.22 -12.00
C GLN A 276 -4.04 -2.54 -12.55
N ILE A 277 -5.24 -3.03 -12.16
CA ILE A 277 -6.52 -2.42 -12.52
C ILE A 277 -6.60 -1.00 -11.97
N ASP A 278 -6.24 -0.78 -10.71
CA ASP A 278 -6.25 0.54 -10.10
C ASP A 278 -5.23 1.49 -10.74
N ALA A 279 -4.02 1.01 -11.01
CA ALA A 279 -3.01 1.77 -11.75
C ALA A 279 -3.47 2.15 -13.16
N LEU A 280 -4.21 1.26 -13.85
CA LEU A 280 -4.78 1.53 -15.16
C LEU A 280 -5.91 2.55 -15.08
N LYS A 281 -6.83 2.42 -14.12
CA LYS A 281 -7.91 3.39 -13.86
C LYS A 281 -7.34 4.78 -13.59
N TYR A 282 -6.24 4.85 -12.85
CA TYR A 282 -5.55 6.10 -12.56
C TYR A 282 -5.03 6.80 -13.81
N ARG A 283 -4.50 6.03 -14.78
CA ARG A 283 -3.97 6.54 -16.04
C ARG A 283 -5.01 6.67 -17.17
N LYS A 284 -6.30 6.49 -16.87
CA LYS A 284 -7.39 6.45 -17.86
C LYS A 284 -7.38 7.65 -18.83
N SER A 285 -7.09 8.84 -18.32
CA SER A 285 -7.03 10.08 -19.15
C SER A 285 -5.76 10.18 -20.00
N ALA A 286 -4.71 9.43 -19.69
CA ALA A 286 -3.41 9.45 -20.38
C ALA A 286 -3.25 8.31 -21.39
N VAL A 287 -4.21 7.38 -21.47
CA VAL A 287 -4.16 6.20 -22.36
C VAL A 287 -5.28 6.29 -23.40
N PRO A 288 -5.03 5.98 -24.69
CA PRO A 288 -6.06 5.91 -25.71
C PRO A 288 -7.22 4.98 -25.27
N THR A 289 -8.47 5.41 -25.50
CA THR A 289 -9.67 4.71 -25.00
C THR A 289 -9.73 3.23 -25.43
N ALA A 290 -9.29 2.92 -26.65
CA ALA A 290 -9.29 1.54 -27.15
C ALA A 290 -8.27 0.67 -26.42
N GLU A 291 -7.06 1.18 -26.15
CA GLU A 291 -6.02 0.49 -25.41
C GLU A 291 -6.42 0.30 -23.94
N TYR A 292 -7.00 1.35 -23.33
CA TYR A 292 -7.55 1.28 -21.97
C TYR A 292 -8.57 0.16 -21.82
N LYS A 293 -9.56 0.10 -22.75
CA LYS A 293 -10.59 -0.94 -22.71
C LYS A 293 -10.01 -2.34 -22.87
N LYS A 294 -9.11 -2.52 -23.84
CA LYS A 294 -8.46 -3.82 -24.10
C LYS A 294 -7.66 -4.31 -22.89
N GLU A 295 -6.88 -3.41 -22.28
CA GLU A 295 -6.07 -3.77 -21.11
C GLU A 295 -6.94 -4.03 -19.88
N LEU A 296 -7.99 -3.25 -19.67
CA LEU A 296 -8.95 -3.49 -18.58
C LEU A 296 -9.66 -4.83 -18.75
N GLU A 297 -10.11 -5.17 -19.95
CA GLU A 297 -10.74 -6.46 -20.25
C GLU A 297 -9.78 -7.63 -19.97
N ARG A 298 -8.52 -7.53 -20.39
CA ARG A 298 -7.50 -8.53 -20.10
C ARG A 298 -7.33 -8.75 -18.60
N LEU A 299 -7.18 -7.69 -17.83
CA LEU A 299 -7.00 -7.75 -16.39
C LEU A 299 -8.24 -8.32 -15.67
N LEU A 300 -9.45 -7.96 -16.11
CA LEU A 300 -10.68 -8.49 -15.53
C LEU A 300 -10.84 -9.99 -15.80
N LEU A 301 -10.46 -10.46 -17.00
CA LEU A 301 -10.46 -11.90 -17.32
C LEU A 301 -9.41 -12.67 -16.49
N GLU A 302 -8.23 -12.10 -16.27
CA GLU A 302 -7.21 -12.69 -15.39
C GLU A 302 -7.71 -12.74 -13.95
N LEU A 303 -8.32 -11.66 -13.45
CA LEU A 303 -8.89 -11.61 -12.11
C LEU A 303 -9.94 -12.71 -11.90
N ALA A 304 -10.87 -12.88 -12.86
CA ALA A 304 -11.88 -13.93 -12.80
C ALA A 304 -11.25 -15.34 -12.73
N ARG A 305 -10.24 -15.62 -13.55
CA ARG A 305 -9.54 -16.93 -13.54
C ARG A 305 -8.86 -17.22 -12.20
N VAL A 306 -8.22 -16.22 -11.62
CA VAL A 306 -7.56 -16.38 -10.31
C VAL A 306 -8.59 -16.57 -9.21
N GLN A 307 -9.73 -15.87 -9.28
CA GLN A 307 -10.82 -16.04 -8.34
C GLN A 307 -11.42 -17.46 -8.42
N ASP A 308 -11.68 -17.98 -9.62
CA ASP A 308 -12.13 -19.36 -9.83
C ASP A 308 -11.13 -20.38 -9.25
N ALA A 309 -9.82 -20.12 -9.41
CA ALA A 309 -8.78 -20.99 -8.86
C ALA A 309 -8.74 -20.97 -7.33
N ILE A 310 -8.98 -19.83 -6.68
CA ILE A 310 -9.08 -19.70 -5.22
C ILE A 310 -10.29 -20.47 -4.71
N GLU A 311 -11.45 -20.35 -5.36
CA GLU A 311 -12.67 -21.05 -4.99
C GLU A 311 -12.52 -22.58 -5.14
N ALA A 312 -11.98 -23.02 -6.26
CA ALA A 312 -11.69 -24.45 -6.49
C ALA A 312 -10.72 -25.02 -5.46
N ALA A 313 -9.70 -24.27 -5.09
CA ALA A 313 -8.73 -24.66 -4.05
C ALA A 313 -9.35 -24.63 -2.64
N SER A 314 -10.46 -23.92 -2.43
CA SER A 314 -11.17 -23.85 -1.15
C SER A 314 -12.29 -24.87 -1.01
N GLY A 315 -12.51 -25.72 -2.03
CA GLY A 315 -13.49 -26.81 -1.98
C GLY A 315 -14.95 -26.36 -2.14
N LYS A 316 -15.16 -25.19 -2.76
CA LYS A 316 -16.49 -24.70 -3.14
C LYS A 316 -16.78 -24.99 -4.60
#